data_2638e9cb79b7f500fd3428a6b16090b6
#
_entry.id   2638e9cb79b7f500fd3428a6b16090b6
#
_cell.length_a   1.000
_cell.length_b   1.000
_cell.length_c   1.000
_cell.angle_alpha   90.00
_cell.angle_beta   90.00
_cell.angle_gamma   90.00
#
_symmetry.space_group_name_H-M   'P 1'
#
loop_
_entity.id
_entity.type
_entity.pdbx_description
1 polymer ?
#
loop_
_entity_poly.entity_id
_entity_poly.type
_entity_poly.pdbx_seq_one_letter_code
_entity_poly.pdbx_strand_id
1 'polypeptide(L)'
;MCSSDLAAGGAASVTAVDISAPTLAAAERNLALNRHLPEVAACATRTVVADAFREMDRLQRSRTKFDVVVVDPPSFAMRQTDVERATGAYAKLTELAVGLLRPDGLLVQCSCSSRVSAEIFHATVARAAARARRPLDELRRTGHAIDHPVAYPEGAYLKAVFARVP
;
A
#
# COMPACT_ATOMS: atom_id res chain seq x y z
N MET A 1 -4.98 5.84 -1.12
CA MET A 1 -4.18 6.65 -2.08
C MET A 1 -4.74 6.40 -3.46
N CYS A 2 -5.05 7.44 -4.21
CA CYS A 2 -5.66 7.34 -5.53
C CYS A 2 -4.58 7.17 -6.61
N SER A 3 -4.86 6.35 -7.64
CA SER A 3 -3.94 6.17 -8.77
C SER A 3 -3.67 7.49 -9.51
N SER A 4 -4.63 8.42 -9.50
CA SER A 4 -4.46 9.76 -10.08
C SER A 4 -3.45 10.61 -9.32
N ASP A 5 -3.31 10.45 -7.99
CA ASP A 5 -2.34 11.20 -7.19
C ASP A 5 -0.90 10.75 -7.52
N LEU A 6 -0.69 9.46 -7.72
CA LEU A 6 0.60 8.93 -8.15
C LEU A 6 0.97 9.43 -9.56
N ALA A 7 -0.01 9.43 -10.48
CA ALA A 7 0.19 9.95 -11.83
C ALA A 7 0.49 11.46 -11.81
N ALA A 8 -0.26 12.26 -11.05
CA ALA A 8 -0.03 13.69 -10.88
C ALA A 8 1.32 13.99 -10.21
N GLY A 9 1.82 13.08 -9.37
CA GLY A 9 3.15 13.14 -8.79
C GLY A 9 4.29 12.78 -9.76
N GLY A 10 4.00 12.55 -11.03
CA GLY A 10 5.01 12.30 -12.08
C GLY A 10 5.38 10.82 -12.27
N ALA A 11 4.56 9.88 -11.81
CA ALA A 11 4.78 8.47 -12.10
C ALA A 11 4.67 8.20 -13.59
N ALA A 12 5.69 7.58 -14.21
CA ALA A 12 5.67 7.20 -15.62
C ALA A 12 4.64 6.09 -15.90
N SER A 13 4.39 5.22 -14.91
CA SER A 13 3.34 4.21 -14.98
C SER A 13 2.75 3.88 -13.61
N VAL A 14 1.46 3.54 -13.59
CA VAL A 14 0.74 3.09 -12.39
C VAL A 14 0.00 1.80 -12.69
N THR A 15 0.21 0.77 -11.88
CA THR A 15 -0.61 -0.45 -11.91
C THR A 15 -1.47 -0.49 -10.65
N ALA A 16 -2.78 -0.46 -10.79
CA ALA A 16 -3.74 -0.60 -9.72
C ALA A 16 -4.29 -2.03 -9.68
N VAL A 17 -4.26 -2.64 -8.50
CA VAL A 17 -4.77 -4.01 -8.26
C VAL A 17 -5.84 -3.95 -7.18
N ASP A 18 -7.02 -4.45 -7.48
CA ASP A 18 -8.11 -4.60 -6.53
C ASP A 18 -8.98 -5.79 -6.95
N ILE A 19 -9.61 -6.45 -5.98
CA ILE A 19 -10.57 -7.53 -6.26
C ILE A 19 -11.90 -6.97 -6.77
N SER A 20 -12.19 -5.71 -6.49
CA SER A 20 -13.41 -4.99 -6.85
C SER A 20 -13.28 -4.30 -8.20
N ALA A 21 -13.89 -4.86 -9.24
CA ALA A 21 -13.98 -4.20 -10.55
C ALA A 21 -14.63 -2.81 -10.49
N PRO A 22 -15.70 -2.54 -9.70
CA PRO A 22 -16.24 -1.19 -9.53
C PRO A 22 -15.24 -0.19 -8.95
N THR A 23 -14.38 -0.60 -8.00
CA THR A 23 -13.33 0.24 -7.43
C THR A 23 -12.31 0.64 -8.51
N LEU A 24 -11.88 -0.30 -9.33
CA LEU A 24 -10.95 -0.02 -10.43
C LEU A 24 -11.58 0.88 -11.50
N ALA A 25 -12.85 0.66 -11.85
CA ALA A 25 -13.56 1.55 -12.74
C ALA A 25 -13.68 2.99 -12.18
N ALA A 26 -13.81 3.15 -10.86
CA ALA A 26 -13.76 4.47 -10.23
C ALA A 26 -12.37 5.10 -10.33
N ALA A 27 -11.29 4.32 -10.16
CA ALA A 27 -9.92 4.79 -10.34
C ALA A 27 -9.67 5.26 -11.79
N GLU A 28 -10.15 4.52 -12.77
CA GLU A 28 -10.07 4.91 -14.21
C GLU A 28 -10.83 6.21 -14.48
N ARG A 29 -12.04 6.38 -13.92
CA ARG A 29 -12.78 7.65 -14.03
C ARG A 29 -12.02 8.81 -13.42
N ASN A 30 -11.41 8.61 -12.23
CA ASN A 30 -10.61 9.64 -11.58
C ASN A 30 -9.38 10.04 -12.43
N LEU A 31 -8.70 9.08 -13.04
CA LEU A 31 -7.62 9.35 -13.98
C LEU A 31 -8.12 10.14 -15.19
N ALA A 32 -9.28 9.77 -15.76
CA ALA A 32 -9.87 10.47 -16.90
C ALA A 32 -10.23 11.93 -16.57
N LEU A 33 -10.79 12.18 -15.38
CA LEU A 33 -11.14 13.53 -14.90
C LEU A 33 -9.90 14.42 -14.70
N ASN A 34 -8.75 13.83 -14.42
CA ASN A 34 -7.50 14.55 -14.17
C ASN A 34 -6.57 14.60 -15.39
N ARG A 35 -7.00 14.15 -16.57
CA ARG A 35 -6.18 14.17 -17.81
C ARG A 35 -5.80 15.56 -18.30
N HIS A 36 -6.40 16.61 -17.76
CA HIS A 36 -5.99 17.99 -18.03
C HIS A 36 -4.60 18.31 -17.42
N LEU A 37 -4.11 17.50 -16.49
CA LEU A 37 -2.75 17.57 -15.94
C LEU A 37 -1.80 16.81 -16.88
N PRO A 38 -0.73 17.45 -17.39
CA PRO A 38 0.20 16.81 -18.32
C PRO A 38 0.82 15.51 -17.78
N GLU A 39 1.14 15.47 -16.49
CA GLU A 39 1.73 14.30 -15.82
C GLU A 39 0.75 13.12 -15.84
N VAL A 40 -0.53 13.36 -15.58
CA VAL A 40 -1.58 12.33 -15.62
C VAL A 40 -1.83 11.86 -17.04
N ALA A 41 -1.81 12.79 -18.02
CA ALA A 41 -1.98 12.45 -19.43
C ALA A 41 -0.83 11.58 -19.96
N ALA A 42 0.39 11.80 -19.49
CA ALA A 42 1.59 11.06 -19.87
C ALA A 42 1.75 9.72 -19.16
N CYS A 43 1.08 9.52 -18.01
CA CYS A 43 1.20 8.31 -17.20
C CYS A 43 0.55 7.10 -17.88
N ALA A 44 1.31 6.03 -18.09
CA ALA A 44 0.76 4.75 -18.52
C ALA A 44 0.02 4.07 -17.36
N THR A 45 -1.28 3.83 -17.49
CA THR A 45 -2.10 3.26 -16.42
C THR A 45 -2.61 1.87 -16.77
N ARG A 46 -2.61 0.98 -15.80
CA ARG A 46 -3.13 -0.39 -15.92
C ARG A 46 -3.95 -0.74 -14.68
N THR A 47 -5.12 -1.33 -14.89
CA THR A 47 -5.95 -1.91 -13.83
C THR A 47 -5.96 -3.43 -13.93
N VAL A 48 -5.97 -4.11 -12.79
CA VAL A 48 -5.98 -5.58 -12.70
C VAL A 48 -7.00 -6.00 -11.64
N VAL A 49 -8.08 -6.62 -12.07
CA VAL A 49 -9.08 -7.21 -11.16
C VAL A 49 -8.53 -8.54 -10.65
N ALA A 50 -7.97 -8.55 -9.45
CA ALA A 50 -7.37 -9.74 -8.85
C ALA A 50 -7.24 -9.61 -7.33
N ASP A 51 -7.10 -10.76 -6.66
CA ASP A 51 -6.64 -10.81 -5.29
C ASP A 51 -5.18 -10.30 -5.21
N ALA A 52 -4.93 -9.32 -4.32
CA ALA A 52 -3.63 -8.66 -4.22
C ALA A 52 -2.48 -9.63 -3.89
N PHE A 53 -2.70 -10.61 -3.01
CA PHE A 53 -1.66 -11.59 -2.65
C PHE A 53 -1.24 -12.43 -3.86
N ARG A 54 -2.23 -12.89 -4.64
CA ARG A 54 -1.99 -13.69 -5.84
C ARG A 54 -1.31 -12.89 -6.94
N GLU A 55 -1.76 -11.66 -7.16
CA GLU A 55 -1.18 -10.82 -8.21
C GLU A 55 0.24 -10.38 -7.87
N MET A 56 0.51 -10.01 -6.61
CA MET A 56 1.88 -9.67 -6.17
C MET A 56 2.82 -10.88 -6.30
N ASP A 57 2.38 -12.09 -5.95
CA ASP A 57 3.15 -13.33 -6.15
C ASP A 57 3.43 -13.58 -7.65
N ARG A 58 2.41 -13.42 -8.51
CA ARG A 58 2.57 -13.51 -9.96
C ARG A 58 3.59 -12.52 -10.51
N LEU A 59 3.52 -11.26 -10.07
CA LEU A 59 4.45 -10.19 -10.46
C LEU A 59 5.88 -10.52 -9.99
N GLN A 60 6.06 -11.07 -8.80
CA GLN A 60 7.38 -11.51 -8.33
C GLN A 60 7.96 -12.63 -9.21
N ARG A 61 7.15 -13.64 -9.54
CA ARG A 61 7.57 -14.75 -10.44
C ARG A 61 7.95 -14.25 -11.83
N SER A 62 7.28 -13.23 -12.33
CA SER A 62 7.62 -12.57 -13.60
C SER A 62 8.80 -11.58 -13.49
N ARG A 63 9.42 -11.47 -12.29
CA ARG A 63 10.53 -10.55 -12.00
C ARG A 63 10.20 -9.08 -12.28
N THR A 64 8.92 -8.72 -12.23
CA THR A 64 8.49 -7.33 -12.37
C THR A 64 8.95 -6.53 -11.16
N LYS A 65 9.46 -5.31 -11.39
CA LYS A 65 9.96 -4.42 -10.35
C LYS A 65 9.38 -3.03 -10.48
N PHE A 66 9.19 -2.38 -9.31
CA PHE A 66 8.62 -1.05 -9.18
C PHE A 66 9.54 -0.16 -8.34
N ASP A 67 9.46 1.13 -8.57
CA ASP A 67 10.16 2.14 -7.76
C ASP A 67 9.36 2.44 -6.49
N VAL A 68 8.03 2.31 -6.55
CA VAL A 68 7.11 2.52 -5.42
C VAL A 68 6.09 1.39 -5.38
N VAL A 69 5.86 0.82 -4.20
CA VAL A 69 4.75 -0.11 -3.94
C VAL A 69 3.92 0.43 -2.79
N VAL A 70 2.64 0.66 -3.06
CA VAL A 70 1.65 1.09 -2.05
C VAL A 70 0.77 -0.10 -1.69
N VAL A 71 0.68 -0.40 -0.41
CA VAL A 71 -0.14 -1.47 0.17
C VAL A 71 -1.14 -0.86 1.15
N ASP A 72 -2.38 -0.75 0.74
CA ASP A 72 -3.46 -0.16 1.54
C ASP A 72 -4.66 -1.13 1.59
N PRO A 73 -4.54 -2.21 2.36
CA PRO A 73 -5.57 -3.24 2.44
C PRO A 73 -6.76 -2.80 3.31
N PRO A 74 -7.92 -3.46 3.17
CA PRO A 74 -9.02 -3.29 4.10
C PRO A 74 -8.63 -3.75 5.51
N SER A 75 -9.46 -3.43 6.52
CA SER A 75 -9.24 -3.90 7.88
C SER A 75 -9.29 -5.43 7.97
N PHE A 76 -8.19 -6.05 8.38
CA PHE A 76 -8.10 -7.49 8.58
C PHE A 76 -8.57 -7.95 9.96
N ALA A 77 -8.66 -7.05 10.95
CA ALA A 77 -9.12 -7.38 12.30
C ALA A 77 -10.38 -6.60 12.66
N MET A 78 -11.52 -7.29 12.61
CA MET A 78 -12.81 -6.77 13.06
C MET A 78 -12.99 -7.01 14.57
N ARG A 79 -12.39 -8.06 15.12
CA ARG A 79 -12.44 -8.47 16.52
C ARG A 79 -11.03 -8.62 17.09
N GLN A 80 -10.91 -8.60 18.43
CA GLN A 80 -9.61 -8.79 19.09
C GLN A 80 -8.99 -10.17 18.77
N THR A 81 -9.81 -11.19 18.58
CA THR A 81 -9.39 -12.54 18.18
C THR A 81 -8.78 -12.62 16.78
N ASP A 82 -8.98 -11.60 15.94
CA ASP A 82 -8.48 -11.57 14.58
C ASP A 82 -7.07 -10.98 14.48
N VAL A 83 -6.52 -10.40 15.55
CA VAL A 83 -5.26 -9.63 15.53
C VAL A 83 -4.09 -10.48 15.04
N GLU A 84 -3.95 -11.71 15.49
CA GLU A 84 -2.87 -12.61 15.06
C GLU A 84 -2.95 -12.90 13.55
N ARG A 85 -4.13 -13.23 13.05
CA ARG A 85 -4.38 -13.47 11.63
C ARG A 85 -4.11 -12.21 10.79
N ALA A 86 -4.58 -11.05 11.27
CA ALA A 86 -4.32 -9.77 10.62
C ALA A 86 -2.83 -9.44 10.55
N THR A 87 -2.11 -9.68 11.64
CA THR A 87 -0.65 -9.50 11.71
C THR A 87 0.06 -10.39 10.69
N GLY A 88 -0.36 -11.66 10.57
CA GLY A 88 0.13 -12.59 9.53
C GLY A 88 -0.13 -12.08 8.10
N ALA A 89 -1.31 -11.52 7.86
CA ALA A 89 -1.65 -10.95 6.54
C ALA A 89 -0.80 -9.72 6.20
N TYR A 90 -0.60 -8.79 7.16
CA TYR A 90 0.31 -7.64 6.96
C TYR A 90 1.74 -8.09 6.70
N ALA A 91 2.24 -9.08 7.46
CA ALA A 91 3.58 -9.64 7.23
C ALA A 91 3.72 -10.21 5.82
N LYS A 92 2.75 -10.99 5.37
CA LYS A 92 2.76 -11.56 4.01
C LYS A 92 2.72 -10.49 2.92
N LEU A 93 1.88 -9.45 3.07
CA LEU A 93 1.85 -8.32 2.14
C LEU A 93 3.19 -7.60 2.10
N THR A 94 3.83 -7.39 3.26
CA THR A 94 5.17 -6.77 3.33
C THR A 94 6.20 -7.59 2.56
N GLU A 95 6.27 -8.91 2.81
CA GLU A 95 7.21 -9.81 2.13
C GLU A 95 7.04 -9.76 0.60
N LEU A 96 5.79 -9.76 0.14
CA LEU A 96 5.49 -9.63 -1.29
C LEU A 96 5.88 -8.24 -1.82
N ALA A 97 5.54 -7.17 -1.10
CA ALA A 97 5.81 -5.80 -1.53
C ALA A 97 7.31 -5.51 -1.65
N VAL A 98 8.10 -5.84 -0.63
CA VAL A 98 9.56 -5.61 -0.68
C VAL A 98 10.23 -6.44 -1.78
N GLY A 99 9.68 -7.62 -2.09
CA GLY A 99 10.14 -8.45 -3.20
C GLY A 99 9.86 -7.84 -4.57
N LEU A 100 8.90 -6.92 -4.68
CA LEU A 100 8.59 -6.19 -5.91
C LEU A 100 9.37 -4.88 -6.07
N LEU A 101 10.02 -4.39 -5.01
CA LEU A 101 10.76 -3.15 -5.06
C LEU A 101 12.15 -3.33 -5.69
N ARG A 102 12.57 -2.32 -6.45
CA ARG A 102 13.98 -2.14 -6.86
C ARG A 102 14.84 -1.79 -5.64
N PRO A 103 16.18 -1.86 -5.71
CA PRO A 103 17.04 -1.16 -4.78
C PRO A 103 16.63 0.33 -4.71
N ASP A 104 16.71 0.94 -3.54
CA ASP A 104 16.23 2.30 -3.25
C ASP A 104 14.72 2.54 -3.45
N GLY A 105 13.95 1.49 -3.73
CA GLY A 105 12.51 1.58 -3.91
C GLY A 105 11.75 1.88 -2.62
N LEU A 106 10.61 2.56 -2.74
CA LEU A 106 9.79 3.02 -1.62
C LEU A 106 8.62 2.08 -1.35
N LEU A 107 8.53 1.56 -0.14
CA LEU A 107 7.34 0.94 0.41
C LEU A 107 6.47 2.00 1.11
N VAL A 108 5.18 2.03 0.77
CA VAL A 108 4.14 2.70 1.57
C VAL A 108 3.17 1.63 2.01
N GLN A 109 3.12 1.33 3.30
CA GLN A 109 2.17 0.33 3.80
C GLN A 109 1.27 0.93 4.87
N CYS A 110 -0.04 0.72 4.70
CA CYS A 110 -1.10 1.28 5.52
C CYS A 110 -1.86 0.20 6.29
N SER A 111 -2.54 0.62 7.35
CA SER A 111 -3.53 -0.16 8.06
C SER A 111 -4.63 0.74 8.61
N CYS A 112 -5.88 0.37 8.37
CA CYS A 112 -7.07 0.98 8.97
C CYS A 112 -7.67 0.12 10.09
N SER A 113 -6.95 -0.88 10.59
CA SER A 113 -7.46 -1.80 11.62
C SER A 113 -7.33 -1.19 13.01
N SER A 114 -8.44 -0.85 13.66
CA SER A 114 -8.46 -0.31 15.03
C SER A 114 -7.95 -1.29 16.08
N ARG A 115 -8.02 -2.59 15.81
CA ARG A 115 -7.61 -3.66 16.75
C ARG A 115 -6.12 -3.98 16.70
N VAL A 116 -5.42 -3.57 15.66
CA VAL A 116 -3.97 -3.72 15.52
C VAL A 116 -3.34 -2.39 15.91
N SER A 117 -2.60 -2.35 17.02
CA SER A 117 -1.92 -1.12 17.45
C SER A 117 -0.84 -0.68 16.44
N ALA A 118 -0.45 0.60 16.51
CA ALA A 118 0.60 1.12 15.65
C ALA A 118 1.94 0.40 15.88
N GLU A 119 2.27 0.08 17.14
CA GLU A 119 3.50 -0.63 17.53
C GLU A 119 3.52 -2.03 16.91
N ILE A 120 2.40 -2.78 17.02
CA ILE A 120 2.27 -4.14 16.45
C ILE A 120 2.40 -4.07 14.93
N PHE A 121 1.73 -3.11 14.29
CA PHE A 121 1.78 -2.94 12.83
C PHE A 121 3.19 -2.63 12.35
N HIS A 122 3.84 -1.59 12.88
CA HIS A 122 5.19 -1.19 12.46
C HIS A 122 6.22 -2.27 12.74
N ALA A 123 6.18 -2.92 13.91
CA ALA A 123 7.06 -4.03 14.24
C ALA A 123 6.85 -5.23 13.29
N THR A 124 5.61 -5.47 12.85
CA THR A 124 5.29 -6.53 11.90
C THR A 124 5.90 -6.26 10.54
N VAL A 125 5.74 -5.05 10.02
CA VAL A 125 6.32 -4.63 8.74
C VAL A 125 7.85 -4.75 8.76
N ALA A 126 8.50 -4.19 9.77
CA ALA A 126 9.96 -4.24 9.89
C ALA A 126 10.49 -5.69 9.96
N ARG A 127 9.88 -6.54 10.79
CA ARG A 127 10.28 -7.96 10.91
C ARG A 127 10.04 -8.75 9.64
N ALA A 128 8.93 -8.53 8.94
CA ALA A 128 8.60 -9.23 7.71
C ALA A 128 9.60 -8.88 6.59
N ALA A 129 9.94 -7.61 6.45
CA ALA A 129 10.94 -7.15 5.48
C ALA A 129 12.33 -7.73 5.77
N ALA A 130 12.75 -7.76 7.05
CA ALA A 130 14.01 -8.38 7.47
C ALA A 130 14.03 -9.90 7.16
N ARG A 131 12.94 -10.63 7.42
CA ARG A 131 12.82 -12.05 7.05
C ARG A 131 12.93 -12.29 5.54
N ALA A 132 12.38 -11.38 4.74
CA ALA A 132 12.51 -11.40 3.28
C ALA A 132 13.93 -11.00 2.79
N ARG A 133 14.89 -10.76 3.70
CA ARG A 133 16.25 -10.26 3.41
C ARG A 133 16.23 -8.91 2.65
N ARG A 134 15.22 -8.11 2.90
CA ARG A 134 15.03 -6.77 2.35
C ARG A 134 14.69 -5.82 3.51
N PRO A 135 15.67 -5.54 4.41
CA PRO A 135 15.44 -4.63 5.53
C PRO A 135 14.96 -3.27 5.02
N LEU A 136 14.30 -2.52 5.87
CA LEU A 136 13.72 -1.23 5.53
C LEU A 136 14.41 -0.12 6.31
N ASP A 137 14.78 0.94 5.61
CA ASP A 137 15.11 2.23 6.19
C ASP A 137 13.82 3.04 6.33
N GLU A 138 13.33 3.15 7.57
CA GLU A 138 12.11 3.87 7.85
C GLU A 138 12.31 5.37 7.66
N LEU A 139 11.50 5.99 6.80
CA LEU A 139 11.57 7.42 6.50
C LEU A 139 10.55 8.20 7.33
N ARG A 140 9.33 7.65 7.49
CA ARG A 140 8.24 8.35 8.16
C ARG A 140 7.14 7.39 8.60
N ARG A 141 6.51 7.71 9.75
CA ARG A 141 5.21 7.17 10.18
C ARG A 141 4.17 8.28 10.13
N THR A 142 2.96 7.93 9.71
CA THR A 142 1.82 8.84 9.73
C THR A 142 0.59 8.15 10.31
N GLY A 143 -0.34 8.95 10.81
CA GLY A 143 -1.68 8.53 11.20
C GLY A 143 -2.72 9.14 10.26
N HIS A 144 -3.79 9.70 10.83
CA HIS A 144 -4.81 10.42 10.08
C HIS A 144 -4.27 11.68 9.41
N ALA A 145 -4.80 12.01 8.25
CA ALA A 145 -4.49 13.24 7.56
C ALA A 145 -5.04 14.45 8.32
N ILE A 146 -4.46 15.63 8.13
CA ILE A 146 -4.82 16.86 8.84
C ILE A 146 -6.27 17.27 8.55
N ASP A 147 -6.76 17.00 7.35
CA ASP A 147 -8.13 17.26 6.92
C ASP A 147 -9.13 16.20 7.41
N HIS A 148 -8.67 15.20 8.15
CA HIS A 148 -9.49 14.16 8.79
C HIS A 148 -9.18 14.10 10.29
N PRO A 149 -9.52 15.16 11.06
CA PRO A 149 -9.17 15.24 12.48
C PRO A 149 -9.91 14.17 13.28
N VAL A 150 -9.20 13.55 14.21
CA VAL A 150 -9.74 12.56 15.14
C VAL A 150 -9.88 13.21 16.51
N ALA A 151 -11.11 13.30 17.01
CA ALA A 151 -11.42 13.94 18.29
C ALA A 151 -11.40 12.97 19.50
N TYR A 152 -11.25 11.66 19.26
CA TYR A 152 -11.30 10.62 20.30
C TYR A 152 -10.32 9.48 19.98
N PRO A 153 -9.71 8.84 21.00
CA PRO A 153 -8.63 7.87 20.81
C PRO A 153 -9.01 6.68 19.92
N GLU A 154 -10.23 6.18 20.04
CA GLU A 154 -10.72 5.02 19.27
C GLU A 154 -10.84 5.32 17.76
N GLY A 155 -10.97 6.59 17.41
CA GLY A 155 -10.97 7.06 16.03
C GLY A 155 -9.58 7.10 15.40
N ALA A 156 -8.50 7.04 16.19
CA ALA A 156 -7.12 7.10 15.73
C ALA A 156 -6.64 5.73 15.20
N TYR A 157 -7.36 5.15 14.25
CA TYR A 157 -7.10 3.80 13.73
C TYR A 157 -6.22 3.75 12.47
N LEU A 158 -6.03 4.86 11.78
CA LEU A 158 -5.15 4.89 10.61
C LEU A 158 -3.69 4.95 11.02
N LYS A 159 -2.87 4.21 10.34
CA LYS A 159 -1.43 4.22 10.43
C LYS A 159 -0.79 3.85 9.12
N ALA A 160 0.30 4.49 8.80
CA ALA A 160 1.09 4.19 7.63
C ALA A 160 2.58 4.31 7.94
N VAL A 161 3.38 3.54 7.21
CA VAL A 161 4.82 3.62 7.20
C VAL A 161 5.30 3.87 5.78
N PHE A 162 6.23 4.79 5.66
CA PHE A 162 7.00 5.09 4.46
C PHE A 162 8.42 4.61 4.72
N ALA A 163 8.92 3.70 3.91
CA ALA A 163 10.24 3.13 4.13
C ALA A 163 10.92 2.78 2.81
N ARG A 164 12.23 2.93 2.77
CA ARG A 164 13.05 2.58 1.61
C ARG A 164 13.65 1.19 1.78
N VAL A 165 13.76 0.46 0.68
CA VAL A 165 14.56 -0.77 0.61
C VAL A 165 15.93 -0.42 0.07
N PRO A 166 17.00 -0.48 0.87
CA PRO A 166 18.37 -0.19 0.42
C PRO A 166 18.87 -1.20 -0.60
#